data_79717bc0bb7c7b2df33b1951e09a1622
#
_entry.id   79717bc0bb7c7b2df33b1951e09a1622
#
_cell.length_a   1.000
_cell.length_b   1.000
_cell.length_c   1.000
_cell.angle_alpha   90.00
_cell.angle_beta   90.00
_cell.angle_gamma   90.00
#
_symmetry.space_group_name_H-M   'P 1'
#
loop_
_entity.id
_entity.type
_entity.pdbx_description
1 polymer ?
#
loop_
_entity_poly.entity_id
_entity_poly.type
_entity_poly.pdbx_seq_one_letter_code
_entity_poly.pdbx_strand_id
1 'polypeptide(L)'
;MDANTIKDLTLMLMYLSSWEESLVPGIRKKPDRAGIYPKARICWKGYDFDILNELTDEGLVNAGGRSKSASFTDEGITKALELLKQYGIKMDGCD
;
A
#
# COMPACT_ATOMS: atom_id res chain seq x y z
N MET A 1 -19.25 -11.55 7.55
CA MET A 1 -17.95 -11.48 6.85
C MET A 1 -16.87 -11.64 7.90
N ASP A 2 -15.91 -12.51 7.68
CA ASP A 2 -14.90 -12.74 8.70
C ASP A 2 -13.82 -11.62 8.67
N ALA A 3 -13.02 -11.58 9.74
CA ALA A 3 -12.02 -10.53 9.91
C ALA A 3 -10.95 -10.54 8.81
N ASN A 4 -10.59 -11.72 8.30
CA ASN A 4 -9.59 -11.81 7.23
C ASN A 4 -10.12 -11.24 5.93
N THR A 5 -11.41 -11.48 5.63
CA THR A 5 -12.02 -10.92 4.42
C THR A 5 -12.09 -9.39 4.51
N ILE A 6 -12.48 -8.86 5.67
CA ILE A 6 -12.53 -7.41 5.89
C ILE A 6 -11.13 -6.81 5.74
N LYS A 7 -10.11 -7.46 6.29
CA LYS A 7 -8.73 -7.01 6.17
C LYS A 7 -8.28 -7.00 4.71
N ASP A 8 -8.57 -8.05 3.97
CA ASP A 8 -8.21 -8.15 2.56
C ASP A 8 -8.90 -7.06 1.72
N LEU A 9 -10.19 -6.86 1.96
CA LEU A 9 -10.94 -5.81 1.26
C LEU A 9 -10.41 -4.42 1.60
N THR A 10 -10.01 -4.20 2.86
CA THR A 10 -9.42 -2.95 3.29
C THR A 10 -8.11 -2.69 2.56
N LEU A 11 -7.24 -3.70 2.49
CA LEU A 11 -5.97 -3.57 1.77
C LEU A 11 -6.20 -3.24 0.29
N MET A 12 -7.17 -3.90 -0.35
CA MET A 12 -7.52 -3.62 -1.74
C MET A 12 -7.99 -2.19 -1.92
N LEU A 13 -8.89 -1.73 -1.04
CA LEU A 13 -9.40 -0.35 -1.10
C LEU A 13 -8.30 0.67 -0.89
N MET A 14 -7.43 0.43 0.08
CA MET A 14 -6.27 1.29 0.32
C MET A 14 -5.41 1.40 -0.93
N TYR A 15 -5.16 0.26 -1.60
CA TYR A 15 -4.37 0.25 -2.82
C TYR A 15 -5.06 1.00 -3.96
N LEU A 16 -6.35 0.76 -4.17
CA LEU A 16 -7.11 1.40 -5.25
C LEU A 16 -7.19 2.92 -5.08
N SER A 17 -7.22 3.38 -3.84
CA SER A 17 -7.28 4.82 -3.54
C SER A 17 -5.89 5.42 -3.32
N SER A 18 -4.83 4.65 -3.50
CA SER A 18 -3.46 5.11 -3.28
C SER A 18 -2.92 5.87 -4.49
N TRP A 19 -1.81 6.56 -4.25
CA TRP A 19 -1.07 7.27 -5.30
C TRP A 19 0.42 7.04 -5.11
N GLU A 20 1.20 7.34 -6.13
CA GLU A 20 2.65 7.26 -6.06
C GLU A 20 3.25 8.62 -5.78
N GLU A 21 4.22 8.66 -4.86
CA GLU A 21 5.01 9.84 -4.60
C GLU A 21 6.49 9.51 -4.80
N SER A 22 7.19 10.39 -5.49
CA SER A 22 8.64 10.28 -5.60
C SER A 22 9.27 10.62 -4.27
N LEU A 23 10.21 9.80 -3.84
CA LEU A 23 10.97 10.10 -2.63
C LEU A 23 11.94 11.24 -2.94
N VAL A 24 11.95 12.26 -2.05
CA VAL A 24 12.78 13.43 -2.27
C VAL A 24 14.25 13.13 -1.96
N PRO A 25 15.20 13.88 -2.60
CA PRO A 25 16.61 13.78 -2.24
C PRO A 25 16.79 14.09 -0.75
N GLY A 26 17.66 13.35 -0.10
CA GLY A 26 17.86 13.45 1.33
C GLY A 26 17.16 12.35 2.11
N ILE A 27 16.17 11.71 1.56
CA ILE A 27 15.67 10.46 2.07
C ILE A 27 16.67 9.38 1.65
N ARG A 28 16.94 8.45 2.53
CA ARG A 28 18.11 7.54 2.44
C ARG A 28 18.07 6.51 1.33
N LYS A 29 17.21 6.62 0.36
CA LYS A 29 17.19 5.70 -0.77
C LYS A 29 17.93 6.31 -1.94
N LYS A 30 18.81 5.52 -2.53
CA LYS A 30 19.58 5.94 -3.69
C LYS A 30 18.73 5.80 -4.95
N PRO A 31 19.00 6.62 -5.98
CA PRO A 31 18.36 6.40 -7.28
C PRO A 31 18.78 5.05 -7.85
N ASP A 32 17.95 4.52 -8.74
CA ASP A 32 18.29 3.29 -9.43
C ASP A 32 19.37 3.53 -10.50
N ARG A 33 19.68 2.49 -11.30
CA ARG A 33 20.73 2.58 -12.32
C ARG A 33 20.45 3.62 -13.40
N ALA A 34 19.19 3.96 -13.60
CA ALA A 34 18.78 4.97 -14.57
C ALA A 34 18.74 6.37 -13.96
N GLY A 35 19.11 6.51 -12.69
CA GLY A 35 19.05 7.78 -11.99
C GLY A 35 17.68 8.16 -11.50
N ILE A 36 16.72 7.23 -11.49
CA ILE A 36 15.36 7.48 -11.07
C ILE A 36 15.23 7.12 -9.58
N TYR A 37 14.74 8.07 -8.79
CA TYR A 37 14.53 7.83 -7.36
C TYR A 37 13.34 6.89 -7.15
N PRO A 38 13.40 6.01 -6.12
CA PRO A 38 12.31 5.13 -5.81
C PRO A 38 11.02 5.91 -5.55
N LYS A 39 9.90 5.33 -5.93
CA LYS A 39 8.58 5.88 -5.63
C LYS A 39 7.94 5.09 -4.53
N ALA A 40 7.23 5.78 -3.64
CA ALA A 40 6.44 5.15 -2.60
C ALA A 40 4.98 5.16 -3.00
N ARG A 41 4.26 4.08 -2.69
CA ARG A 41 2.81 4.05 -2.86
C ARG A 41 2.19 4.42 -1.52
N ILE A 42 1.40 5.48 -1.52
CA ILE A 42 0.89 6.13 -0.33
C ILE A 42 -0.64 6.13 -0.35
N CYS A 43 -1.25 6.00 0.80
CA CYS A 43 -2.70 6.18 0.95
C CYS A 43 -3.00 6.89 2.27
N TRP A 44 -4.22 7.40 2.40
CA TRP A 44 -4.66 8.03 3.65
C TRP A 44 -4.99 6.96 4.70
N LYS A 45 -4.83 7.31 5.98
CA LYS A 45 -5.14 6.44 7.11
C LYS A 45 -6.59 6.59 7.57
N GLY A 46 -7.53 6.49 6.69
CA GLY A 46 -8.95 6.62 7.03
C GLY A 46 -9.65 5.32 7.38
N TYR A 47 -8.92 4.30 7.83
CA TYR A 47 -9.42 2.95 8.03
C TYR A 47 -9.35 2.55 9.50
N ASP A 48 -9.96 1.42 9.84
CA ASP A 48 -9.96 0.88 11.19
C ASP A 48 -8.53 0.65 11.71
N PHE A 49 -8.23 1.15 12.90
CA PHE A 49 -6.89 1.05 13.48
C PHE A 49 -6.45 -0.38 13.70
N ASP A 50 -7.35 -1.26 14.12
CA ASP A 50 -6.98 -2.66 14.36
C ASP A 50 -6.56 -3.32 13.06
N ILE A 51 -7.26 -3.03 11.98
CA ILE A 51 -6.92 -3.54 10.65
C ILE A 51 -5.59 -2.96 10.18
N LEU A 52 -5.37 -1.65 10.34
CA LEU A 52 -4.10 -1.03 9.98
C LEU A 52 -2.94 -1.63 10.77
N ASN A 53 -3.14 -1.90 12.06
CA ASN A 53 -2.11 -2.52 12.89
C ASN A 53 -1.81 -3.94 12.43
N GLU A 54 -2.83 -4.72 12.08
CA GLU A 54 -2.63 -6.06 11.57
C GLU A 54 -1.86 -6.05 10.24
N LEU A 55 -2.22 -5.16 9.33
CA LEU A 55 -1.51 -5.04 8.05
C LEU A 55 -0.06 -4.60 8.26
N THR A 56 0.19 -3.74 9.24
CA THR A 56 1.55 -3.32 9.59
C THR A 56 2.34 -4.48 10.17
N ASP A 57 1.73 -5.25 11.08
CA ASP A 57 2.38 -6.41 11.70
C ASP A 57 2.70 -7.50 10.67
N GLU A 58 1.87 -7.63 9.65
CA GLU A 58 2.11 -8.58 8.56
C GLU A 58 3.14 -8.09 7.54
N GLY A 59 3.63 -6.88 7.70
CA GLY A 59 4.64 -6.32 6.80
C GLY A 59 4.09 -5.88 5.45
N LEU A 60 2.78 -5.62 5.36
CA LEU A 60 2.15 -5.24 4.10
C LEU A 60 2.07 -3.73 3.91
N VAL A 61 1.92 -3.00 5.01
CA VAL A 61 1.90 -1.53 4.99
C VAL A 61 2.71 -1.01 6.17
N ASN A 62 3.05 0.26 6.10
CA ASN A 62 3.65 0.99 7.22
C ASN A 62 2.68 2.12 7.58
N ALA A 63 1.89 1.88 8.62
CA ALA A 63 0.88 2.82 9.09
C ALA A 63 1.21 3.37 10.49
N GLY A 64 2.42 3.15 10.95
CA GLY A 64 2.86 3.67 12.24
C GLY A 64 3.17 5.15 12.19
N GLY A 65 3.38 5.74 13.36
CA GLY A 65 3.74 7.15 13.49
C GLY A 65 2.54 8.07 13.44
N ARG A 66 2.84 9.36 13.38
CA ARG A 66 1.83 10.43 13.48
C ARG A 66 1.36 10.95 12.14
N SER A 67 1.86 10.42 11.06
CA SER A 67 1.46 10.84 9.73
C SER A 67 0.00 10.48 9.45
N LYS A 68 -0.68 11.30 8.67
CA LYS A 68 -2.05 11.02 8.20
C LYS A 68 -2.07 10.03 7.05
N SER A 69 -0.92 9.62 6.56
CA SER A 69 -0.80 8.70 5.44
C SER A 69 -0.06 7.44 5.85
N ALA A 70 -0.30 6.38 5.09
CA ALA A 70 0.40 5.11 5.22
C ALA A 70 1.08 4.78 3.91
N SER A 71 2.16 4.00 3.97
CA SER A 71 2.85 3.56 2.76
C SER A 71 2.74 2.04 2.62
N PHE A 72 2.77 1.58 1.37
CA PHE A 72 2.80 0.14 1.07
C PHE A 72 4.24 -0.36 1.04
N THR A 73 4.43 -1.57 1.54
CA THR A 73 5.67 -2.32 1.29
C THR A 73 5.56 -3.01 -0.07
N ASP A 74 6.66 -3.55 -0.57
CA ASP A 74 6.62 -4.33 -1.80
C ASP A 74 5.71 -5.55 -1.65
N GLU A 75 5.77 -6.21 -0.51
CA GLU A 75 4.88 -7.33 -0.19
C GLU A 75 3.42 -6.89 -0.16
N GLY A 76 3.15 -5.70 0.36
CA GLY A 76 1.81 -5.14 0.41
C GLY A 76 1.24 -4.88 -0.98
N ILE A 77 2.04 -4.32 -1.87
CA ILE A 77 1.65 -4.09 -3.25
C ILE A 77 1.35 -5.42 -3.95
N THR A 78 2.25 -6.39 -3.80
CA THR A 78 2.08 -7.72 -4.39
C THR A 78 0.80 -8.39 -3.88
N LYS A 79 0.57 -8.34 -2.57
CA LYS A 79 -0.62 -8.93 -1.96
C LYS A 79 -1.89 -8.24 -2.46
N ALA A 80 -1.89 -6.91 -2.54
CA ALA A 80 -3.05 -6.17 -3.02
C ALA A 80 -3.38 -6.52 -4.47
N LEU A 81 -2.37 -6.61 -5.33
CA LEU A 81 -2.57 -6.99 -6.73
C LEU A 81 -3.10 -8.42 -6.87
N GLU A 82 -2.58 -9.34 -6.07
CA GLU A 82 -3.09 -10.72 -6.04
C GLU A 82 -4.56 -10.77 -5.62
N LEU A 83 -4.93 -10.01 -4.59
CA LEU A 83 -6.31 -9.96 -4.13
C LEU A 83 -7.24 -9.36 -5.18
N LEU A 84 -6.82 -8.28 -5.82
CA LEU A 84 -7.61 -7.67 -6.88
C LEU A 84 -7.88 -8.66 -8.02
N LYS A 85 -6.85 -9.40 -8.39
CA LYS A 85 -6.98 -10.44 -9.41
C LYS A 85 -7.92 -11.57 -8.94
N GLN A 86 -7.78 -11.99 -7.70
CA GLN A 86 -8.58 -13.05 -7.10
C GLN A 86 -10.06 -12.69 -7.08
N TYR A 87 -10.39 -11.43 -6.78
CA TYR A 87 -11.75 -10.95 -6.73
C TYR A 87 -12.27 -10.45 -8.09
N GLY A 88 -11.47 -10.54 -9.13
CA GLY A 88 -11.88 -10.16 -10.48
C GLY A 88 -12.01 -8.66 -10.70
N ILE A 89 -11.32 -7.85 -9.91
CA ILE A 89 -11.37 -6.40 -10.02
C ILE A 89 -10.33 -5.94 -11.04
N LYS A 90 -10.78 -5.21 -12.05
CA LYS A 90 -9.88 -4.65 -13.05
C LYS A 90 -9.43 -3.27 -12.62
N MET A 91 -8.13 -3.01 -12.81
CA MET A 91 -7.57 -1.70 -12.54
C MET A 91 -7.70 -0.81 -13.78
N ASP A 92 -7.95 0.48 -13.55
CA ASP A 92 -8.02 1.45 -14.63
C ASP A 92 -6.70 1.48 -15.39
N GLY A 93 -6.77 1.40 -16.71
CA GLY A 93 -5.60 1.43 -17.57
C GLY A 93 -4.80 0.14 -17.61
N CYS A 94 -5.25 -0.90 -16.93
CA CYS A 94 -4.62 -2.22 -16.93
C CYS A 94 -5.53 -3.23 -17.59
N ASP A 95 -5.30 -3.50 -18.81
CA ASP A 95 -6.05 -4.52 -19.55
C ASP A 95 -5.27 -5.82 -19.64
#